data_9fcf29ac358837e436a6627f4dd8fea3
#
_entry.id   9fcf29ac358837e436a6627f4dd8fea3
#
_cell.length_a   1.000
_cell.length_b   1.000
_cell.length_c   1.000
_cell.angle_alpha   90.00
_cell.angle_beta   90.00
_cell.angle_gamma   90.00
#
_symmetry.space_group_name_H-M   'P 1'
#
loop_
_entity.id
_entity.type
_entity.pdbx_description
1 polymer ?
#
loop_
_entity_poly.entity_id
_entity_poly.type
_entity_poly.pdbx_seq_one_letter_code
_entity_poly.pdbx_strand_id
1 'polypeptide(L)'
;IERNGDLYPTHGVGPISTILNINRGNKFEYLTSTATKSRGLHNYIVKHGGENHPNSNIDFKLGDIITTVIKCYNGETVVVSHDTNNPRPYSLNFRVQGTKGIWMGDNYSIYLEDKSPNSHEWEPFDSYLKKYDHSLWKDFENDADGAGHGGIDFFIMRSFIESIKRGVKPPLDVYD
;
A
#
# COMPACT_ATOMS: atom_id res chain seq x y z
N ILE A 1 8.12 17.68 9.79
CA ILE A 1 9.19 18.12 10.72
C ILE A 1 8.80 17.75 12.16
N GLU A 2 7.57 18.03 12.58
CA GLU A 2 7.13 17.93 13.98
C GLU A 2 6.39 16.63 14.32
N ARG A 3 5.83 15.94 13.33
CA ARG A 3 5.08 14.69 13.52
C ARG A 3 5.99 13.48 13.38
N ASN A 4 5.76 12.47 14.22
CA ASN A 4 6.40 11.18 14.13
C ASN A 4 5.32 10.11 13.99
N GLY A 5 5.10 9.61 12.79
CA GLY A 5 4.07 8.65 12.46
C GLY A 5 4.00 8.44 10.95
N ASP A 6 3.22 7.49 10.49
CA ASP A 6 2.92 7.33 9.08
C ASP A 6 2.14 8.56 8.57
N LEU A 7 2.75 9.31 7.67
CA LEU A 7 2.17 10.55 7.14
C LEU A 7 1.33 10.32 5.88
N TYR A 8 1.36 9.12 5.32
CA TYR A 8 0.72 8.81 4.04
C TYR A 8 0.14 7.38 4.00
N PRO A 9 -0.70 7.00 4.97
CA PRO A 9 -1.16 5.62 5.11
C PRO A 9 -2.13 5.17 4.02
N THR A 10 -2.80 6.11 3.33
CA THR A 10 -3.90 5.81 2.40
C THR A 10 -3.50 4.85 1.28
N HIS A 11 -2.27 4.98 0.75
CA HIS A 11 -1.79 4.12 -0.34
C HIS A 11 -1.55 2.67 0.10
N GLY A 12 -1.14 2.46 1.34
CA GLY A 12 -0.97 1.12 1.90
C GLY A 12 -2.28 0.53 2.43
N VAL A 13 -3.03 1.33 3.17
CA VAL A 13 -4.23 0.87 3.90
C VAL A 13 -5.46 0.78 3.01
N GLY A 14 -5.62 1.67 2.02
CA GLY A 14 -6.81 1.71 1.16
C GLY A 14 -7.11 0.37 0.45
N PRO A 15 -6.19 -0.18 -0.35
CA PRO A 15 -6.40 -1.49 -0.97
C PRO A 15 -6.66 -2.61 0.04
N ILE A 16 -5.96 -2.60 1.17
CA ILE A 16 -6.12 -3.59 2.23
C ILE A 16 -7.50 -3.47 2.89
N SER A 17 -8.00 -2.25 3.11
CA SER A 17 -9.35 -2.02 3.63
C SER A 17 -10.41 -2.68 2.76
N THR A 18 -10.26 -2.62 1.44
CA THR A 18 -11.17 -3.28 0.50
C THR A 18 -11.06 -4.81 0.58
N ILE A 19 -9.85 -5.36 0.60
CA ILE A 19 -9.60 -6.81 0.68
C ILE A 19 -10.17 -7.38 1.98
N LEU A 20 -10.02 -6.66 3.09
CA LEU A 20 -10.46 -7.11 4.43
C LEU A 20 -11.88 -6.68 4.78
N ASN A 21 -12.63 -6.05 3.88
CA ASN A 21 -13.98 -5.55 4.12
C ASN A 21 -14.06 -4.61 5.34
N ILE A 22 -13.08 -3.74 5.53
CA ILE A 22 -13.08 -2.76 6.63
C ILE A 22 -14.31 -1.85 6.48
N ASN A 23 -15.01 -1.61 7.59
CA ASN A 23 -16.31 -0.93 7.67
C ASN A 23 -17.45 -1.59 6.88
N ARG A 24 -17.23 -2.83 6.39
CA ARG A 24 -18.20 -3.65 5.61
C ARG A 24 -18.28 -5.09 6.14
N GLY A 25 -18.23 -5.24 7.47
CA GLY A 25 -18.26 -6.53 8.18
C GLY A 25 -16.97 -6.82 8.96
N ASN A 26 -15.96 -5.99 8.81
CA ASN A 26 -14.74 -5.99 9.58
C ASN A 26 -14.40 -4.56 10.03
N LYS A 27 -13.44 -4.37 10.91
CA LYS A 27 -12.94 -3.06 11.35
C LYS A 27 -11.51 -3.16 11.88
N PHE A 28 -10.79 -2.07 11.84
CA PHE A 28 -9.58 -1.92 12.62
C PHE A 28 -9.95 -1.79 14.11
N GLU A 29 -9.31 -2.58 14.95
CA GLU A 29 -9.63 -2.64 16.38
C GLU A 29 -8.65 -1.81 17.19
N TYR A 30 -7.36 -2.05 17.00
CA TYR A 30 -6.28 -1.25 17.59
C TYR A 30 -5.04 -1.32 16.72
N LEU A 31 -4.12 -0.42 16.98
CA LEU A 31 -2.81 -0.44 16.35
C LEU A 31 -1.70 -0.11 17.35
N THR A 32 -0.50 -0.56 17.00
CA THR A 32 0.75 -0.15 17.63
C THR A 32 1.69 0.35 16.55
N SER A 33 2.45 1.40 16.84
CA SER A 33 3.37 2.00 15.87
C SER A 33 4.72 2.30 16.51
N THR A 34 5.78 1.99 15.81
CA THR A 34 7.17 2.21 16.24
C THR A 34 7.94 2.94 15.16
N ALA A 35 8.68 3.95 15.55
CA ALA A 35 9.51 4.74 14.67
C ALA A 35 11.00 4.47 14.94
N THR A 36 11.81 4.43 13.89
CA THR A 36 13.26 4.45 14.01
C THR A 36 13.76 5.87 14.33
N LYS A 37 15.08 6.03 14.51
CA LYS A 37 15.69 7.36 14.59
C LYS A 37 15.52 8.11 13.26
N SER A 38 15.48 9.43 13.33
CA SER A 38 15.46 10.33 12.18
C SER A 38 16.90 10.69 11.80
N ARG A 39 17.37 10.24 10.65
CA ARG A 39 18.72 10.51 10.14
C ARG A 39 18.77 10.72 8.63
N GLY A 40 17.96 9.99 7.88
CA GLY A 40 18.01 9.95 6.42
C GLY A 40 17.86 11.33 5.79
N LEU A 41 16.90 12.12 6.25
CA LEU A 41 16.65 13.45 5.71
C LEU A 41 17.78 14.44 6.06
N HIS A 42 18.31 14.38 7.28
CA HIS A 42 19.49 15.17 7.66
C HIS A 42 20.70 14.84 6.77
N ASN A 43 20.99 13.55 6.63
CA ASN A 43 22.10 13.09 5.79
C ASN A 43 21.95 13.53 4.33
N TYR A 44 20.72 13.48 3.80
CA TYR A 44 20.43 13.95 2.45
C TYR A 44 20.68 15.45 2.29
N ILE A 45 20.24 16.27 3.26
CA ILE A 45 20.43 17.73 3.25
C ILE A 45 21.91 18.07 3.28
N VAL A 46 22.68 17.46 4.19
CA VAL A 46 24.12 17.73 4.31
C VAL A 46 24.86 17.30 3.04
N LYS A 47 24.52 16.11 2.51
CA LYS A 47 25.17 15.59 1.30
C LYS A 47 24.94 16.48 0.07
N HIS A 48 23.75 17.05 -0.10
CA HIS A 48 23.38 17.81 -1.30
C HIS A 48 23.45 19.32 -1.12
N GLY A 49 23.26 19.82 0.09
CA GLY A 49 23.25 21.26 0.41
C GLY A 49 24.43 21.74 1.24
N GLY A 50 25.23 20.80 1.76
CA GLY A 50 26.35 21.11 2.66
C GLY A 50 25.91 21.35 4.10
N GLU A 51 26.90 21.36 5.01
CA GLU A 51 26.67 21.56 6.45
C GLU A 51 26.08 22.95 6.77
N ASN A 52 26.33 23.94 5.91
CA ASN A 52 25.80 25.30 6.06
C ASN A 52 24.40 25.51 5.47
N HIS A 53 23.76 24.45 4.98
CA HIS A 53 22.38 24.55 4.48
C HIS A 53 21.43 24.98 5.60
N PRO A 54 20.46 25.90 5.37
CA PRO A 54 19.57 26.41 6.42
C PRO A 54 18.84 25.32 7.23
N ASN A 55 18.58 24.16 6.59
CA ASN A 55 17.89 23.06 7.22
C ASN A 55 18.82 21.98 7.81
N SER A 56 20.14 22.14 7.76
CA SER A 56 21.09 21.14 8.26
C SER A 56 21.01 20.94 9.78
N ASN A 57 20.60 21.98 10.51
CA ASN A 57 20.48 21.95 11.96
C ASN A 57 19.03 21.66 12.46
N ILE A 58 18.11 21.29 11.56
CA ILE A 58 16.75 20.95 11.96
C ILE A 58 16.74 19.58 12.63
N ASP A 59 16.17 19.52 13.82
CA ASP A 59 15.87 18.27 14.52
C ASP A 59 14.53 17.69 13.97
N PHE A 60 14.65 16.82 12.97
CA PHE A 60 13.49 16.16 12.37
C PHE A 60 12.94 15.11 13.32
N LYS A 61 11.63 15.16 13.59
CA LYS A 61 10.94 14.24 14.51
C LYS A 61 10.46 12.95 13.84
N LEU A 62 10.22 12.99 12.53
CA LEU A 62 9.78 11.82 11.78
C LEU A 62 10.92 10.79 11.71
N GLY A 63 10.70 9.62 12.25
CA GLY A 63 11.63 8.49 12.08
C GLY A 63 11.80 8.12 10.61
N ASP A 64 12.96 7.57 10.27
CA ASP A 64 13.25 7.19 8.87
C ASP A 64 12.32 6.07 8.40
N ILE A 65 11.99 5.13 9.29
CA ILE A 65 11.00 4.07 9.05
C ILE A 65 10.00 4.07 10.19
N ILE A 66 8.72 4.07 9.83
CA ILE A 66 7.61 3.89 10.78
C ILE A 66 6.98 2.53 10.47
N THR A 67 6.94 1.63 11.43
CA THR A 67 6.27 0.34 11.31
C THR A 67 5.04 0.34 12.20
N THR A 68 3.88 0.15 11.58
CA THR A 68 2.58 0.10 12.26
C THR A 68 1.98 -1.28 12.09
N VAL A 69 1.58 -1.89 13.18
CA VAL A 69 0.86 -3.16 13.20
C VAL A 69 -0.58 -2.89 13.62
N ILE A 70 -1.52 -3.27 12.77
CA ILE A 70 -2.96 -3.06 12.98
C ILE A 70 -3.63 -4.41 13.18
N LYS A 71 -4.40 -4.54 14.25
CA LYS A 71 -5.25 -5.70 14.52
C LYS A 71 -6.64 -5.43 13.99
N CYS A 72 -7.19 -6.40 13.23
CA CYS A 72 -8.57 -6.36 12.78
C CYS A 72 -9.48 -7.19 13.69
N TYR A 73 -10.74 -6.79 13.76
CA TYR A 73 -11.77 -7.44 14.59
C TYR A 73 -11.98 -8.91 14.24
N ASN A 74 -11.96 -9.25 12.95
CA ASN A 74 -12.13 -10.64 12.49
C ASN A 74 -10.87 -11.49 12.64
N GLY A 75 -9.78 -10.93 13.19
CA GLY A 75 -8.58 -11.69 13.54
C GLY A 75 -7.36 -11.42 12.66
N GLU A 76 -7.51 -10.77 11.51
CA GLU A 76 -6.40 -10.45 10.62
C GLU A 76 -5.45 -9.42 11.25
N THR A 77 -4.24 -9.37 10.72
CA THR A 77 -3.22 -8.40 11.11
C THR A 77 -2.66 -7.74 9.86
N VAL A 78 -2.57 -6.42 9.88
CA VAL A 78 -1.98 -5.62 8.81
C VAL A 78 -0.69 -4.99 9.32
N VAL A 79 0.38 -5.08 8.55
CA VAL A 79 1.65 -4.39 8.81
C VAL A 79 1.84 -3.33 7.74
N VAL A 80 1.96 -2.08 8.17
CA VAL A 80 2.22 -0.94 7.29
C VAL A 80 3.59 -0.39 7.62
N SER A 81 4.41 -0.18 6.58
CA SER A 81 5.73 0.42 6.72
C SER A 81 5.79 1.70 5.89
N HIS A 82 6.03 2.82 6.55
CA HIS A 82 6.26 4.11 5.91
C HIS A 82 7.77 4.41 5.88
N ASP A 83 8.35 4.41 4.70
CA ASP A 83 9.77 4.69 4.46
C ASP A 83 9.91 5.62 3.25
N THR A 84 10.24 6.89 3.51
CA THR A 84 10.41 7.92 2.48
C THR A 84 11.79 8.57 2.50
N ASN A 85 12.61 8.25 3.50
CA ASN A 85 13.85 8.98 3.76
C ASN A 85 15.11 8.16 3.47
N ASN A 86 14.99 6.85 3.32
CA ASN A 86 16.14 5.98 3.09
C ASN A 86 16.35 5.70 1.60
N PRO A 87 17.61 5.62 1.14
CA PRO A 87 17.91 5.19 -0.21
C PRO A 87 17.55 3.71 -0.39
N ARG A 88 16.64 3.42 -1.28
CA ARG A 88 16.20 2.07 -1.63
C ARG A 88 15.62 2.03 -3.04
N PRO A 89 15.56 0.87 -3.69
CA PRO A 89 14.74 0.69 -4.88
C PRO A 89 13.26 0.98 -4.57
N TYR A 90 12.50 1.37 -5.59
CA TYR A 90 11.06 1.50 -5.46
C TYR A 90 10.45 0.14 -5.11
N SER A 91 9.64 0.13 -4.05
CA SER A 91 8.92 -1.05 -3.60
C SER A 91 7.69 -0.59 -2.82
N LEU A 92 6.55 -1.17 -3.12
CA LEU A 92 5.33 -1.05 -2.32
C LEU A 92 5.28 -2.14 -1.24
N ASN A 93 6.09 -3.17 -1.38
CA ASN A 93 6.16 -4.34 -0.47
C ASN A 93 4.77 -4.95 -0.18
N PHE A 94 3.86 -4.91 -1.16
CA PHE A 94 2.56 -5.53 -1.00
C PHE A 94 2.70 -7.04 -0.90
N ARG A 95 2.17 -7.56 0.20
CA ARG A 95 2.12 -9.00 0.49
C ARG A 95 0.77 -9.34 1.10
N VAL A 96 0.11 -10.35 0.55
CA VAL A 96 -1.12 -10.91 1.11
C VAL A 96 -0.89 -12.39 1.38
N GLN A 97 -1.12 -12.80 2.61
CA GLN A 97 -0.94 -14.20 3.02
C GLN A 97 -2.17 -14.67 3.80
N GLY A 98 -2.66 -15.83 3.43
CA GLY A 98 -3.77 -16.51 4.08
C GLY A 98 -3.51 -18.01 4.23
N THR A 99 -4.52 -18.75 4.64
CA THR A 99 -4.43 -20.20 4.87
C THR A 99 -4.30 -21.02 3.58
N LYS A 100 -4.53 -20.42 2.41
CA LYS A 100 -4.49 -21.10 1.11
C LYS A 100 -3.36 -20.63 0.19
N GLY A 101 -2.51 -19.74 0.67
CA GLY A 101 -1.38 -19.27 -0.13
C GLY A 101 -0.88 -17.90 0.26
N ILE A 102 0.04 -17.42 -0.55
CA ILE A 102 0.69 -16.13 -0.41
C ILE A 102 0.91 -15.50 -1.79
N TRP A 103 0.70 -14.21 -1.88
CA TRP A 103 1.10 -13.38 -3.00
C TRP A 103 2.04 -12.27 -2.54
N MET A 104 3.05 -11.96 -3.37
CA MET A 104 4.02 -10.89 -3.11
C MET A 104 4.21 -10.05 -4.37
N GLY A 105 3.94 -8.75 -4.27
CA GLY A 105 4.01 -7.82 -5.39
C GLY A 105 5.44 -7.53 -5.86
N ASP A 106 6.39 -7.37 -4.94
CA ASP A 106 7.75 -6.96 -5.28
C ASP A 106 8.52 -7.97 -6.16
N ASN A 107 8.21 -9.24 -6.03
CA ASN A 107 8.81 -10.30 -6.85
C ASN A 107 7.86 -10.90 -7.89
N TYR A 108 6.66 -10.33 -8.04
CA TYR A 108 5.62 -10.80 -8.97
C TYR A 108 5.35 -12.29 -8.87
N SER A 109 5.24 -12.80 -7.64
CA SER A 109 5.17 -14.24 -7.37
C SER A 109 4.00 -14.59 -6.47
N ILE A 110 3.57 -15.85 -6.61
CA ILE A 110 2.48 -16.42 -5.85
C ILE A 110 2.84 -17.86 -5.45
N TYR A 111 2.27 -18.33 -4.36
CA TYR A 111 2.16 -19.74 -4.02
C TYR A 111 0.75 -20.04 -3.55
N LEU A 112 0.12 -21.03 -4.11
CA LEU A 112 -1.21 -21.48 -3.73
C LEU A 112 -1.18 -22.94 -3.32
N GLU A 113 -1.66 -23.22 -2.12
CA GLU A 113 -1.81 -24.58 -1.62
C GLU A 113 -2.67 -25.41 -2.58
N ASP A 114 -2.25 -26.64 -2.86
CA ASP A 114 -2.89 -27.59 -3.78
C ASP A 114 -2.98 -27.14 -5.26
N LYS A 115 -2.32 -26.03 -5.65
CA LYS A 115 -2.36 -25.53 -7.02
C LYS A 115 -1.00 -25.23 -7.61
N SER A 116 -0.09 -24.69 -6.81
CA SER A 116 1.28 -24.44 -7.25
C SER A 116 1.99 -25.74 -7.55
N PRO A 117 2.78 -25.83 -8.64
CA PRO A 117 3.35 -27.08 -9.13
C PRO A 117 4.33 -27.73 -8.14
N ASN A 118 5.03 -26.91 -7.36
CA ASN A 118 6.03 -27.37 -6.40
C ASN A 118 5.70 -26.84 -5.01
N SER A 119 5.81 -27.68 -4.00
CA SER A 119 5.66 -27.29 -2.60
C SER A 119 6.79 -26.38 -2.17
N HIS A 120 6.46 -25.30 -1.43
CA HIS A 120 7.41 -24.33 -0.89
C HIS A 120 8.22 -23.52 -1.92
N GLU A 121 7.78 -23.49 -3.18
CA GLU A 121 8.42 -22.71 -4.23
C GLU A 121 7.50 -21.59 -4.75
N TRP A 122 8.09 -20.45 -5.03
CA TRP A 122 7.39 -19.35 -5.69
C TRP A 122 7.19 -19.67 -7.18
N GLU A 123 6.03 -19.32 -7.71
CA GLU A 123 5.78 -19.31 -9.15
C GLU A 123 5.42 -17.89 -9.65
N PRO A 124 5.70 -17.58 -10.93
CA PRO A 124 5.26 -16.31 -11.53
C PRO A 124 3.74 -16.20 -11.52
N PHE A 125 3.22 -15.02 -11.18
CA PHE A 125 1.78 -14.88 -11.05
C PHE A 125 1.07 -14.39 -12.33
N ASP A 126 1.78 -14.17 -13.43
CA ASP A 126 1.22 -13.67 -14.70
C ASP A 126 0.05 -14.48 -15.24
N SER A 127 0.11 -15.80 -15.11
CA SER A 127 -0.98 -16.70 -15.53
C SER A 127 -2.27 -16.48 -14.71
N TYR A 128 -2.10 -16.18 -13.45
CA TYR A 128 -3.20 -15.87 -12.54
C TYR A 128 -3.77 -14.48 -12.81
N LEU A 129 -2.93 -13.49 -13.08
CA LEU A 129 -3.35 -12.14 -13.45
C LEU A 129 -4.29 -12.18 -14.66
N LYS A 130 -3.86 -12.82 -15.76
CA LYS A 130 -4.70 -12.97 -16.96
C LYS A 130 -6.07 -13.59 -16.68
N LYS A 131 -6.13 -14.55 -15.77
CA LYS A 131 -7.36 -15.26 -15.44
C LYS A 131 -8.25 -14.49 -14.48
N TYR A 132 -7.66 -13.91 -13.45
CA TYR A 132 -8.37 -13.37 -12.28
C TYR A 132 -8.35 -11.84 -12.21
N ASP A 133 -7.79 -11.17 -13.21
CA ASP A 133 -7.80 -9.71 -13.24
C ASP A 133 -9.20 -9.15 -13.14
N HIS A 134 -9.31 -7.99 -12.52
CA HIS A 134 -10.60 -7.36 -12.26
C HIS A 134 -11.33 -7.02 -13.57
N SER A 135 -12.63 -7.26 -13.62
CA SER A 135 -13.43 -7.00 -14.83
C SER A 135 -13.32 -5.57 -15.34
N LEU A 136 -13.21 -4.58 -14.46
CA LEU A 136 -13.02 -3.18 -14.86
C LEU A 136 -11.76 -2.99 -15.71
N TRP A 137 -10.65 -3.66 -15.39
CA TRP A 137 -9.46 -3.59 -16.25
C TRP A 137 -9.72 -4.20 -17.61
N LYS A 138 -10.35 -5.36 -17.67
CA LYS A 138 -10.68 -6.04 -18.94
C LYS A 138 -11.63 -5.22 -19.82
N ASP A 139 -12.59 -4.53 -19.18
CA ASP A 139 -13.62 -3.77 -19.87
C ASP A 139 -13.14 -2.37 -20.32
N PHE A 140 -12.18 -1.76 -19.60
CA PHE A 140 -11.80 -0.34 -19.75
C PHE A 140 -10.30 -0.10 -19.84
N GLU A 141 -9.49 -1.10 -20.13
CA GLU A 141 -8.03 -0.96 -20.25
C GLU A 141 -7.64 0.14 -21.26
N ASN A 142 -8.30 0.15 -22.42
CA ASN A 142 -8.05 1.15 -23.46
C ASN A 142 -8.46 2.57 -23.03
N ASP A 143 -9.53 2.71 -22.26
CA ASP A 143 -10.01 4.02 -21.75
C ASP A 143 -9.11 4.54 -20.63
N ALA A 144 -8.47 3.65 -19.89
CA ALA A 144 -7.54 3.97 -18.83
C ALA A 144 -6.13 4.30 -19.35
N ASP A 145 -5.82 3.97 -20.60
CA ASP A 145 -4.50 4.24 -21.20
C ASP A 145 -4.21 5.75 -21.20
N GLY A 146 -3.00 6.10 -20.78
CA GLY A 146 -2.58 7.49 -20.63
C GLY A 146 -3.11 8.24 -19.40
N ALA A 147 -4.00 7.66 -18.61
CA ALA A 147 -4.38 8.23 -17.33
C ALA A 147 -3.25 8.04 -16.29
N GLY A 148 -3.19 8.93 -15.29
CA GLY A 148 -2.16 8.91 -14.26
C GLY A 148 -2.08 7.60 -13.49
N HIS A 149 -0.94 7.35 -12.84
CA HIS A 149 -0.66 6.15 -12.04
C HIS A 149 -0.91 4.83 -12.80
N GLY A 150 -0.50 4.77 -14.08
CA GLY A 150 -0.67 3.57 -14.89
C GLY A 150 -2.14 3.22 -15.18
N GLY A 151 -3.01 4.22 -15.26
CA GLY A 151 -4.45 4.05 -15.54
C GLY A 151 -5.34 4.04 -14.30
N ILE A 152 -4.77 3.95 -13.09
CA ILE A 152 -5.57 3.86 -11.84
C ILE A 152 -6.46 5.09 -11.64
N ASP A 153 -5.99 6.29 -11.99
CA ASP A 153 -6.74 7.53 -11.82
C ASP A 153 -8.07 7.52 -12.60
N PHE A 154 -8.11 6.90 -13.77
CA PHE A 154 -9.35 6.69 -14.52
C PHE A 154 -10.38 5.89 -13.71
N PHE A 155 -9.97 4.79 -13.11
CA PHE A 155 -10.88 3.93 -12.34
C PHE A 155 -11.38 4.60 -11.07
N ILE A 156 -10.53 5.39 -10.41
CA ILE A 156 -10.92 6.16 -9.22
C ILE A 156 -12.01 7.17 -9.59
N MET A 157 -11.77 7.98 -10.62
CA MET A 157 -12.73 8.98 -11.09
C MET A 157 -14.02 8.34 -11.60
N ARG A 158 -13.92 7.24 -12.35
CA ARG A 158 -15.07 6.48 -12.82
C ARG A 158 -15.91 5.95 -11.67
N SER A 159 -15.28 5.32 -10.68
CA SER A 159 -15.98 4.78 -9.51
C SER A 159 -16.72 5.86 -8.74
N PHE A 160 -16.12 7.03 -8.57
CA PHE A 160 -16.75 8.16 -7.92
C PHE A 160 -17.98 8.65 -8.69
N ILE A 161 -17.83 8.90 -10.00
CA ILE A 161 -18.93 9.38 -10.87
C ILE A 161 -20.07 8.38 -10.91
N GLU A 162 -19.79 7.09 -11.09
CA GLU A 162 -20.80 6.04 -11.15
C GLU A 162 -21.53 5.87 -9.81
N SER A 163 -20.85 6.05 -8.69
CA SER A 163 -21.47 6.02 -7.38
C SER A 163 -22.50 7.17 -7.21
N ILE A 164 -22.14 8.38 -7.67
CA ILE A 164 -23.07 9.52 -7.66
C ILE A 164 -24.28 9.25 -8.57
N LYS A 165 -24.04 8.80 -9.81
CA LYS A 165 -25.11 8.51 -10.77
C LYS A 165 -26.11 7.48 -10.25
N ARG A 166 -25.62 6.47 -9.55
CA ARG A 166 -26.43 5.37 -9.02
C ARG A 166 -27.01 5.64 -7.63
N GLY A 167 -26.60 6.73 -6.98
CA GLY A 167 -26.99 7.05 -5.61
C GLY A 167 -26.53 6.01 -4.58
N VAL A 168 -25.36 5.39 -4.81
CA VAL A 168 -24.77 4.39 -3.92
C VAL A 168 -23.49 4.90 -3.28
N LYS A 169 -23.10 4.30 -2.16
CA LYS A 169 -21.80 4.61 -1.54
C LYS A 169 -20.64 4.26 -2.46
N PRO A 170 -19.57 5.06 -2.49
CA PRO A 170 -18.36 4.72 -3.22
C PRO A 170 -17.69 3.48 -2.59
N PRO A 171 -16.83 2.78 -3.36
CA PRO A 171 -16.07 1.62 -2.85
C PRO A 171 -15.18 1.96 -1.65
N LEU A 172 -14.65 3.16 -1.62
CA LEU A 172 -13.91 3.75 -0.50
C LEU A 172 -14.57 5.08 -0.09
N ASP A 173 -14.68 5.33 1.21
CA ASP A 173 -15.22 6.58 1.75
C ASP A 173 -14.29 7.16 2.84
N VAL A 174 -14.69 8.29 3.43
CA VAL A 174 -13.85 9.00 4.41
C VAL A 174 -13.63 8.25 5.72
N TYR A 175 -14.33 7.16 5.94
CA TYR A 175 -14.22 6.33 7.14
C TYR A 175 -13.31 5.11 6.94
N ASP A 176 -12.89 4.84 5.72
CA ASP A 176 -11.94 3.79 5.38
C ASP A 176 -10.49 4.27 5.57
#